data_d73e08fbb74f1fea6f7c260dfc94c2dd
#
_entry.id   d73e08fbb74f1fea6f7c260dfc94c2dd
#
_cell.length_a   1.000
_cell.length_b   1.000
_cell.length_c   1.000
_cell.angle_alpha   90.00
_cell.angle_beta   90.00
_cell.angle_gamma   90.00
#
_symmetry.space_group_name_H-M   'P 1'
#
loop_
_entity.id
_entity.type
_entity.pdbx_description
1 polymer ?
#
loop_
_entity_poly.entity_id
_entity_poly.type
_entity_poly.pdbx_seq_one_letter_code
_entity_poly.pdbx_strand_id
1 'polypeptide(L)'
;MSTSRLPYLSFDGRPLPRDLAHDGHSNGLERQELILDAARIFDLKGKILLAEREYVGDDWLRFLADLGVDFVVRLPIKCYKKQVKNYSSLQQKARRGKRAVSTPIEWEGYRFQLVMKKNPAACPHEPILYWITSLPDAITASELYRKRWKIEICFKCFKTNDFNLQQMNFKSPEKIGLLMAIVVFAYMLCLLEGREQPTQITTQRYRSGASGPAQSFFKRGLQEVNARLLDFGRFLERVKAWFDTRLKVKWGFVQ
;
A
#
# COMPACT_ATOMS: atom_id res chain seq x y z
N MET A 1 24.55 -5.07 -7.36
CA MET A 1 24.10 -3.87 -6.62
C MET A 1 23.01 -4.32 -5.66
N SER A 2 23.35 -4.42 -4.39
CA SER A 2 22.48 -4.93 -3.33
C SER A 2 21.38 -3.91 -3.04
N THR A 3 20.12 -4.28 -3.29
CA THR A 3 18.97 -3.52 -2.85
C THR A 3 18.84 -3.72 -1.34
N SER A 4 19.29 -2.73 -0.57
CA SER A 4 19.09 -2.69 0.88
C SER A 4 17.60 -2.78 1.20
N ARG A 5 17.20 -3.85 1.86
CA ARG A 5 15.84 -4.09 2.32
C ARG A 5 15.60 -3.29 3.59
N LEU A 6 14.46 -2.65 3.67
CA LEU A 6 14.02 -1.99 4.88
C LEU A 6 13.58 -3.08 5.87
N PRO A 7 14.08 -3.08 7.13
CA PRO A 7 13.65 -4.03 8.13
C PRO A 7 12.19 -3.78 8.50
N TYR A 8 11.46 -4.86 8.73
CA TYR A 8 10.11 -4.80 9.29
C TYR A 8 10.21 -4.32 10.74
N LEU A 9 9.42 -3.32 11.10
CA LEU A 9 9.37 -2.80 12.46
C LEU A 9 8.35 -3.61 13.27
N SER A 10 8.83 -4.27 14.33
CA SER A 10 7.99 -4.69 15.44
C SER A 10 7.76 -3.50 16.38
N PHE A 11 6.50 -3.13 16.62
CA PHE A 11 6.15 -1.96 17.44
C PHE A 11 6.10 -2.25 18.96
N ASP A 12 6.29 -3.51 19.38
CA ASP A 12 6.21 -3.92 20.80
C ASP A 12 7.56 -3.93 21.53
N GLY A 13 8.63 -3.43 20.89
CA GLY A 13 9.97 -3.35 21.49
C GLY A 13 10.67 -4.70 21.63
N ARG A 14 10.08 -5.80 21.15
CA ARG A 14 10.77 -7.08 21.10
C ARG A 14 11.74 -7.10 19.93
N PRO A 15 12.92 -7.66 20.11
CA PRO A 15 13.81 -7.88 18.98
C PRO A 15 13.08 -8.75 17.97
N LEU A 16 13.09 -8.32 16.69
CA LEU A 16 12.65 -9.18 15.59
C LEU A 16 13.37 -10.53 15.74
N PRO A 17 12.68 -11.66 15.53
CA PRO A 17 13.33 -12.95 15.47
C PRO A 17 14.54 -12.85 14.52
N ARG A 18 15.70 -13.37 14.95
CA ARG A 18 16.94 -13.29 14.15
C ARG A 18 16.79 -13.83 12.74
N ASP A 19 15.82 -14.71 12.55
CA ASP A 19 15.51 -15.36 11.27
C ASP A 19 14.80 -14.45 10.25
N LEU A 20 14.27 -13.28 10.67
CA LEU A 20 13.71 -12.27 9.76
C LEU A 20 14.76 -11.34 9.14
N ALA A 21 15.99 -11.39 9.61
CA ALA A 21 17.11 -10.55 9.13
C ALA A 21 17.98 -11.28 8.09
N HIS A 22 17.39 -12.01 7.15
CA HIS A 22 18.16 -12.67 6.09
C HIS A 22 18.14 -11.90 4.77
N ASP A 23 19.20 -12.11 3.97
CA ASP A 23 19.37 -11.52 2.62
C ASP A 23 18.51 -12.24 1.57
N GLY A 24 17.32 -12.66 1.91
CA GLY A 24 16.43 -13.41 1.04
C GLY A 24 15.12 -12.67 0.67
N HIS A 25 14.26 -13.27 -0.13
CA HIS A 25 12.87 -12.83 -0.30
C HIS A 25 12.06 -13.28 0.91
N SER A 26 11.13 -12.45 1.39
CA SER A 26 10.23 -12.84 2.48
C SER A 26 9.50 -14.14 2.11
N ASN A 27 9.48 -15.08 3.04
CA ASN A 27 8.73 -16.33 2.90
C ASN A 27 7.27 -16.17 3.35
N GLY A 28 6.46 -17.21 3.19
CA GLY A 28 5.04 -17.17 3.54
C GLY A 28 4.79 -16.94 5.03
N LEU A 29 5.60 -17.55 5.91
CA LEU A 29 5.46 -17.41 7.36
C LEU A 29 5.78 -16.01 7.85
N GLU A 30 6.86 -15.41 7.36
CA GLU A 30 7.22 -14.02 7.68
C GLU A 30 6.12 -13.02 7.30
N ARG A 31 5.44 -13.26 6.17
CA ARG A 31 4.31 -12.43 5.73
C ARG A 31 3.11 -12.58 6.66
N GLN A 32 2.83 -13.80 7.13
CA GLN A 32 1.76 -14.07 8.09
C GLN A 32 2.07 -13.40 9.44
N GLU A 33 3.29 -13.53 9.96
CA GLU A 33 3.73 -12.87 11.18
C GLU A 33 3.59 -11.36 11.10
N LEU A 34 3.99 -10.73 9.98
CA LEU A 34 3.82 -9.30 9.76
C LEU A 34 2.34 -8.86 9.87
N ILE A 35 1.42 -9.64 9.29
CA ILE A 35 -0.02 -9.32 9.39
C ILE A 35 -0.53 -9.54 10.81
N LEU A 36 -0.09 -10.58 11.50
CA LEU A 36 -0.46 -10.82 12.91
C LEU A 36 0.04 -9.69 13.82
N ASP A 37 1.26 -9.21 13.62
CA ASP A 37 1.79 -8.06 14.34
C ASP A 37 1.01 -6.78 14.04
N ALA A 38 0.66 -6.56 12.78
CA ALA A 38 -0.22 -5.46 12.42
C ALA A 38 -1.62 -5.58 13.08
N ALA A 39 -2.17 -6.79 13.17
CA ALA A 39 -3.47 -7.05 13.81
C ALA A 39 -3.48 -6.80 15.33
N ARG A 40 -2.33 -6.92 15.99
CA ARG A 40 -2.18 -6.58 17.43
C ARG A 40 -2.29 -5.07 17.67
N ILE A 41 -1.92 -4.26 16.70
CA ILE A 41 -1.85 -2.80 16.81
C ILE A 41 -3.09 -2.15 16.20
N PHE A 42 -3.57 -2.69 15.09
CA PHE A 42 -4.66 -2.15 14.30
C PHE A 42 -5.83 -3.13 14.23
N ASP A 43 -7.05 -2.64 14.34
CA ASP A 43 -8.21 -3.43 13.97
C ASP A 43 -8.22 -3.60 12.43
N LEU A 44 -7.93 -4.82 11.98
CA LEU A 44 -7.91 -5.18 10.57
C LEU A 44 -9.28 -5.57 10.04
N LYS A 45 -10.29 -5.75 10.90
CA LYS A 45 -11.66 -6.07 10.49
C LYS A 45 -12.22 -4.99 9.57
N GLY A 46 -12.75 -5.39 8.44
CA GLY A 46 -13.27 -4.47 7.42
C GLY A 46 -12.19 -3.64 6.70
N LYS A 47 -10.90 -3.94 6.91
CA LYS A 47 -9.82 -3.39 6.11
C LYS A 47 -9.54 -4.29 4.91
N ILE A 48 -9.03 -3.69 3.85
CA ILE A 48 -8.76 -4.41 2.59
C ILE A 48 -7.25 -4.39 2.34
N LEU A 49 -6.65 -5.57 2.35
CA LEU A 49 -5.25 -5.75 2.00
C LEU A 49 -5.07 -5.68 0.48
N LEU A 50 -4.21 -4.79 0.02
CA LEU A 50 -3.81 -4.69 -1.39
C LEU A 50 -2.39 -5.22 -1.54
N ALA A 51 -2.21 -6.31 -2.27
CA ALA A 51 -0.91 -6.96 -2.37
C ALA A 51 -0.50 -7.28 -3.81
N GLU A 52 0.80 -7.41 -4.03
CA GLU A 52 1.41 -7.74 -5.32
C GLU A 52 1.42 -9.24 -5.60
N ARG A 53 1.94 -9.59 -6.78
CA ARG A 53 2.01 -10.98 -7.31
C ARG A 53 2.78 -11.95 -6.41
N GLU A 54 3.72 -11.46 -5.62
CA GLU A 54 4.48 -12.28 -4.69
C GLU A 54 3.69 -12.72 -3.46
N TYR A 55 2.56 -12.04 -3.19
CA TYR A 55 1.66 -12.34 -2.09
C TYR A 55 0.50 -13.28 -2.51
N VAL A 56 0.77 -14.21 -3.41
CA VAL A 56 -0.19 -15.25 -3.82
C VAL A 56 0.35 -16.61 -3.43
N GLY A 57 -0.51 -17.45 -2.89
CA GLY A 57 -0.23 -18.82 -2.49
C GLY A 57 -1.43 -19.35 -1.72
N ASP A 58 -1.59 -20.66 -1.71
CA ASP A 58 -2.76 -21.31 -1.12
C ASP A 58 -2.83 -21.02 0.37
N ASP A 59 -1.72 -21.22 1.10
CA ASP A 59 -1.64 -20.94 2.54
C ASP A 59 -1.83 -19.47 2.88
N TRP A 60 -1.38 -18.57 2.02
CA TRP A 60 -1.54 -17.14 2.22
C TRP A 60 -3.00 -16.69 2.06
N LEU A 61 -3.68 -17.14 1.01
CA LEU A 61 -5.08 -16.77 0.76
C LEU A 61 -6.01 -17.38 1.83
N ARG A 62 -5.73 -18.62 2.25
CA ARG A 62 -6.41 -19.28 3.37
C ARG A 62 -6.24 -18.49 4.66
N PHE A 63 -5.00 -18.15 5.02
CA PHE A 63 -4.68 -17.36 6.20
C PHE A 63 -5.45 -16.03 6.26
N LEU A 64 -5.51 -15.28 5.14
CA LEU A 64 -6.27 -14.02 5.09
C LEU A 64 -7.77 -14.25 5.26
N ALA A 65 -8.31 -15.31 4.66
CA ALA A 65 -9.72 -15.67 4.78
C ALA A 65 -10.08 -16.05 6.23
N ASP A 66 -9.25 -16.87 6.89
CA ASP A 66 -9.42 -17.29 8.29
C ASP A 66 -9.33 -16.10 9.26
N LEU A 67 -8.46 -15.14 8.97
CA LEU A 67 -8.33 -13.91 9.75
C LEU A 67 -9.48 -12.92 9.52
N GLY A 68 -10.33 -13.15 8.51
CA GLY A 68 -11.43 -12.25 8.15
C GLY A 68 -10.98 -10.92 7.56
N VAL A 69 -9.80 -10.87 6.96
CA VAL A 69 -9.26 -9.69 6.27
C VAL A 69 -9.62 -9.75 4.80
N ASP A 70 -10.32 -8.74 4.31
CA ASP A 70 -10.58 -8.60 2.88
C ASP A 70 -9.30 -8.31 2.12
N PHE A 71 -9.24 -8.75 0.87
CA PHE A 71 -8.03 -8.56 0.08
C PHE A 71 -8.30 -8.39 -1.41
N VAL A 72 -7.36 -7.73 -2.10
CA VAL A 72 -7.21 -7.72 -3.56
C VAL A 72 -5.75 -7.99 -3.87
N VAL A 73 -5.45 -9.14 -4.43
CA VAL A 73 -4.09 -9.59 -4.73
C VAL A 73 -3.94 -9.81 -6.23
N ARG A 74 -2.85 -9.29 -6.80
CA ARG A 74 -2.55 -9.50 -8.22
C ARG A 74 -2.09 -10.93 -8.48
N LEU A 75 -2.72 -11.60 -9.44
CA LEU A 75 -2.43 -12.98 -9.78
C LEU A 75 -1.37 -13.05 -10.90
N PRO A 76 -0.21 -13.72 -10.68
CA PRO A 76 0.78 -13.96 -11.73
C PRO A 76 0.31 -15.09 -12.64
N ILE A 77 -0.29 -14.73 -13.78
CA ILE A 77 -0.95 -15.70 -14.67
C ILE A 77 -0.05 -16.86 -15.12
N LYS A 78 1.27 -16.63 -15.20
CA LYS A 78 2.22 -17.67 -15.58
C LYS A 78 2.17 -18.87 -14.64
N CYS A 79 1.99 -18.64 -13.34
CA CYS A 79 1.92 -19.66 -12.31
C CYS A 79 0.52 -20.29 -12.18
N TYR A 80 -0.52 -19.51 -12.51
CA TYR A 80 -1.93 -19.87 -12.25
C TYR A 80 -2.75 -20.08 -13.53
N LYS A 81 -2.10 -20.52 -14.61
CA LYS A 81 -2.77 -20.77 -15.89
C LYS A 81 -3.93 -21.75 -15.80
N LYS A 82 -3.81 -22.78 -14.96
CA LYS A 82 -4.86 -23.80 -14.76
C LYS A 82 -6.14 -23.19 -14.21
N GLN A 83 -6.02 -22.28 -13.23
CA GLN A 83 -7.16 -21.63 -12.56
C GLN A 83 -7.94 -20.69 -13.49
N VAL A 84 -7.30 -20.17 -14.54
CA VAL A 84 -7.92 -19.20 -15.45
C VAL A 84 -8.27 -19.79 -16.83
N LYS A 85 -7.80 -21.01 -17.15
CA LYS A 85 -7.97 -21.64 -18.47
C LYS A 85 -9.45 -21.77 -18.87
N ASN A 86 -10.32 -22.07 -17.93
CA ASN A 86 -11.74 -22.32 -18.17
C ASN A 86 -12.59 -21.07 -18.44
N TYR A 87 -11.99 -19.86 -18.38
CA TYR A 87 -12.70 -18.58 -18.48
C TYR A 87 -12.40 -17.82 -19.76
N SER A 88 -12.22 -18.51 -20.89
CA SER A 88 -11.86 -17.92 -22.19
C SER A 88 -12.83 -16.84 -22.68
N SER A 89 -14.15 -17.05 -22.49
CA SER A 89 -15.17 -16.07 -22.84
C SER A 89 -15.06 -14.77 -22.02
N LEU A 90 -14.79 -14.89 -20.71
CA LEU A 90 -14.58 -13.75 -19.83
C LEU A 90 -13.26 -13.03 -20.15
N GLN A 91 -12.22 -13.77 -20.50
CA GLN A 91 -10.96 -13.17 -20.96
C GLN A 91 -11.16 -12.33 -22.22
N GLN A 92 -11.96 -12.84 -23.18
CA GLN A 92 -12.30 -12.09 -24.39
C GLN A 92 -13.11 -10.83 -24.06
N LYS A 93 -14.09 -10.93 -23.16
CA LYS A 93 -14.86 -9.79 -22.65
C LYS A 93 -13.97 -8.76 -21.97
N ALA A 94 -13.02 -9.21 -21.13
CA ALA A 94 -12.05 -8.33 -20.47
C ALA A 94 -11.11 -7.62 -21.47
N ARG A 95 -10.66 -8.31 -22.53
CA ARG A 95 -9.81 -7.70 -23.58
C ARG A 95 -10.52 -6.59 -24.35
N ARG A 96 -11.80 -6.78 -24.66
CA ARG A 96 -12.61 -5.84 -25.45
C ARG A 96 -13.19 -4.71 -24.59
N GLY A 97 -13.48 -4.99 -23.32
CA GLY A 97 -14.17 -4.08 -22.42
C GLY A 97 -13.25 -3.04 -21.77
N LYS A 98 -13.84 -1.93 -21.37
CA LYS A 98 -13.17 -0.92 -20.53
C LYS A 98 -13.30 -1.22 -19.04
N ARG A 99 -14.32 -2.00 -18.63
CA ARG A 99 -14.63 -2.33 -17.24
C ARG A 99 -14.02 -3.66 -16.85
N ALA A 100 -13.77 -3.83 -15.56
CA ALA A 100 -13.41 -5.12 -15.00
C ALA A 100 -14.60 -6.09 -15.04
N VAL A 101 -14.30 -7.37 -15.22
CA VAL A 101 -15.26 -8.47 -15.15
C VAL A 101 -14.80 -9.46 -14.10
N SER A 102 -15.71 -10.18 -13.45
CA SER A 102 -15.36 -11.21 -12.47
C SER A 102 -16.18 -12.47 -12.64
N THR A 103 -15.69 -13.51 -12.02
CA THR A 103 -16.38 -14.78 -11.84
C THR A 103 -16.01 -15.36 -10.48
N PRO A 104 -16.95 -16.01 -9.78
CA PRO A 104 -16.61 -16.74 -8.58
C PRO A 104 -15.69 -17.91 -8.94
N ILE A 105 -14.73 -18.18 -8.07
CA ILE A 105 -13.85 -19.34 -8.13
C ILE A 105 -13.77 -20.00 -6.75
N GLU A 106 -13.64 -21.31 -6.75
CA GLU A 106 -13.27 -22.04 -5.55
C GLU A 106 -11.74 -22.19 -5.51
N TRP A 107 -11.16 -21.91 -4.34
CA TRP A 107 -9.74 -22.00 -4.11
C TRP A 107 -9.50 -22.55 -2.70
N GLU A 108 -8.98 -23.77 -2.62
CA GLU A 108 -8.69 -24.47 -1.35
C GLU A 108 -9.87 -24.45 -0.35
N GLY A 109 -11.09 -24.68 -0.87
CA GLY A 109 -12.32 -24.71 -0.06
C GLY A 109 -12.93 -23.33 0.25
N TYR A 110 -12.31 -22.25 -0.17
CA TYR A 110 -12.83 -20.88 -0.05
C TYR A 110 -13.39 -20.36 -1.36
N ARG A 111 -14.41 -19.52 -1.27
CA ARG A 111 -15.03 -18.89 -2.43
C ARG A 111 -14.52 -17.46 -2.59
N PHE A 112 -13.79 -17.21 -3.66
CA PHE A 112 -13.25 -15.90 -4.03
C PHE A 112 -13.80 -15.41 -5.36
N GLN A 113 -13.43 -14.20 -5.77
CA GLN A 113 -13.67 -13.65 -7.09
C GLN A 113 -12.38 -13.59 -7.89
N LEU A 114 -12.38 -14.15 -9.09
CA LEU A 114 -11.36 -13.94 -10.10
C LEU A 114 -11.76 -12.73 -10.93
N VAL A 115 -11.01 -11.64 -10.80
CA VAL A 115 -11.26 -10.38 -11.51
C VAL A 115 -10.31 -10.24 -12.68
N MET A 116 -10.82 -9.82 -13.82
CA MET A 116 -10.07 -9.60 -15.06
C MET A 116 -10.34 -8.24 -15.64
N LYS A 117 -9.32 -7.56 -16.14
CA LYS A 117 -9.44 -6.27 -16.82
C LYS A 117 -8.36 -6.12 -17.88
N LYS A 118 -8.68 -5.43 -18.98
CA LYS A 118 -7.68 -5.05 -19.97
C LYS A 118 -6.53 -4.29 -19.31
N ASN A 119 -5.31 -4.67 -19.68
CA ASN A 119 -4.13 -3.96 -19.21
C ASN A 119 -4.05 -2.58 -19.88
N PRO A 120 -4.14 -1.46 -19.15
CA PRO A 120 -4.07 -0.12 -19.73
C PRO A 120 -2.71 0.20 -20.33
N ALA A 121 -1.64 -0.47 -19.88
CA ALA A 121 -0.28 -0.28 -20.40
C ALA A 121 -0.06 -0.90 -21.78
N ALA A 122 -1.10 -1.49 -22.40
CA ALA A 122 -1.05 -2.16 -23.70
C ALA A 122 0.13 -3.16 -23.85
N CYS A 123 0.50 -3.83 -22.76
CA CYS A 123 1.61 -4.77 -22.71
C CYS A 123 1.26 -6.04 -23.51
N PRO A 124 1.97 -6.36 -24.61
CA PRO A 124 1.64 -7.54 -25.43
C PRO A 124 1.75 -8.86 -24.67
N HIS A 125 2.70 -8.95 -23.74
CA HIS A 125 2.94 -10.15 -22.93
C HIS A 125 1.94 -10.33 -21.78
N GLU A 126 1.23 -9.29 -21.40
CA GLU A 126 0.22 -9.30 -20.34
C GLU A 126 -1.00 -8.43 -20.74
N PRO A 127 -1.78 -8.85 -21.74
CA PRO A 127 -2.89 -8.04 -22.26
C PRO A 127 -4.06 -7.90 -21.27
N ILE A 128 -4.14 -8.79 -20.28
CA ILE A 128 -5.15 -8.80 -19.22
C ILE A 128 -4.46 -8.82 -17.87
N LEU A 129 -4.94 -7.99 -16.96
CA LEU A 129 -4.61 -8.03 -15.55
C LEU A 129 -5.58 -8.95 -14.82
N TYR A 130 -5.06 -9.75 -13.91
CA TYR A 130 -5.82 -10.70 -13.10
C TYR A 130 -5.63 -10.39 -11.62
N TRP A 131 -6.72 -10.46 -10.86
CA TRP A 131 -6.69 -10.36 -9.42
C TRP A 131 -7.55 -11.47 -8.82
N ILE A 132 -7.17 -11.92 -7.63
CA ILE A 132 -8.00 -12.71 -6.75
C ILE A 132 -8.42 -11.83 -5.58
N THR A 133 -9.68 -11.91 -5.17
CA THR A 133 -10.22 -11.04 -4.12
C THR A 133 -11.37 -11.72 -3.37
N SER A 134 -11.51 -11.39 -2.08
CA SER A 134 -12.68 -11.71 -1.26
C SER A 134 -13.88 -10.80 -1.56
N LEU A 135 -13.64 -9.63 -2.20
CA LEU A 135 -14.69 -8.66 -2.50
C LEU A 135 -15.63 -9.15 -3.60
N PRO A 136 -16.95 -8.91 -3.46
CA PRO A 136 -17.95 -9.39 -4.43
C PRO A 136 -17.93 -8.61 -5.75
N ASP A 137 -17.48 -7.34 -5.74
CA ASP A 137 -17.56 -6.47 -6.91
C ASP A 137 -16.19 -6.26 -7.60
N ALA A 138 -16.16 -6.62 -8.89
CA ALA A 138 -14.98 -6.52 -9.74
C ALA A 138 -14.50 -5.08 -9.99
N ILE A 139 -15.43 -4.15 -10.09
CA ILE A 139 -15.11 -2.74 -10.36
C ILE A 139 -14.41 -2.17 -9.14
N THR A 140 -15.04 -2.32 -7.97
CA THR A 140 -14.47 -1.90 -6.68
C THR A 140 -13.09 -2.50 -6.46
N ALA A 141 -12.92 -3.81 -6.66
CA ALA A 141 -11.62 -4.48 -6.52
C ALA A 141 -10.55 -3.87 -7.43
N SER A 142 -10.87 -3.65 -8.71
CA SER A 142 -9.93 -3.07 -9.68
C SER A 142 -9.56 -1.62 -9.38
N GLU A 143 -10.47 -0.83 -8.84
CA GLU A 143 -10.26 0.56 -8.44
C GLU A 143 -9.44 0.67 -7.16
N LEU A 144 -9.74 -0.18 -6.18
CA LEU A 144 -8.97 -0.27 -4.94
C LEU A 144 -7.52 -0.67 -5.23
N TYR A 145 -7.31 -1.66 -6.10
CA TYR A 145 -5.96 -2.09 -6.46
C TYR A 145 -5.10 -0.95 -7.03
N ARG A 146 -5.68 0.00 -7.75
CA ARG A 146 -4.96 1.19 -8.23
C ARG A 146 -4.38 2.04 -7.09
N LYS A 147 -5.00 2.01 -5.91
CA LYS A 147 -4.49 2.74 -4.73
C LYS A 147 -3.18 2.16 -4.21
N ARG A 148 -2.85 0.90 -4.53
CA ARG A 148 -1.58 0.27 -4.18
C ARG A 148 -0.35 1.08 -4.67
N TRP A 149 -0.47 1.76 -5.82
CA TRP A 149 0.59 2.61 -6.35
C TRP A 149 1.08 3.70 -5.38
N LYS A 150 0.27 4.06 -4.38
CA LYS A 150 0.67 5.01 -3.33
C LYS A 150 1.85 4.50 -2.50
N ILE A 151 2.03 3.18 -2.38
CA ILE A 151 3.17 2.56 -1.69
C ILE A 151 4.46 2.88 -2.45
N GLU A 152 4.45 2.77 -3.78
CA GLU A 152 5.61 3.09 -4.62
C GLU A 152 5.98 4.57 -4.55
N ILE A 153 4.97 5.44 -4.54
CA ILE A 153 5.16 6.89 -4.34
C ILE A 153 5.79 7.17 -2.97
N CYS A 154 5.28 6.53 -1.91
CA CYS A 154 5.82 6.66 -0.56
C CYS A 154 7.30 6.23 -0.51
N PHE A 155 7.63 5.06 -1.03
CA PHE A 155 9.03 4.59 -1.10
C PHE A 155 9.91 5.50 -1.95
N LYS A 156 9.40 6.07 -3.02
CA LYS A 156 10.12 7.05 -3.82
C LYS A 156 10.46 8.30 -3.00
N CYS A 157 9.51 8.82 -2.21
CA CYS A 157 9.79 9.95 -1.31
C CYS A 157 10.85 9.59 -0.28
N PHE A 158 10.82 8.37 0.28
CA PHE A 158 11.82 7.92 1.25
C PHE A 158 13.21 7.78 0.62
N LYS A 159 13.29 7.22 -0.58
CA LYS A 159 14.58 6.90 -1.21
C LYS A 159 15.29 8.10 -1.83
N THR A 160 14.59 8.88 -2.63
CA THR A 160 15.27 9.77 -3.58
C THR A 160 14.82 11.23 -3.56
N ASN A 161 13.57 11.52 -3.17
CA ASN A 161 13.06 12.86 -3.45
C ASN A 161 13.36 13.88 -2.35
N ASP A 162 13.27 13.48 -1.07
CA ASP A 162 13.31 14.47 0.00
C ASP A 162 13.99 13.93 1.27
N PHE A 163 13.88 12.63 1.56
CA PHE A 163 14.48 12.01 2.74
C PHE A 163 15.83 11.34 2.48
N ASN A 164 16.15 11.03 1.22
CA ASN A 164 17.45 10.49 0.76
C ASN A 164 17.99 9.31 1.58
N LEU A 165 17.11 8.42 2.04
CA LEU A 165 17.50 7.29 2.89
C LEU A 165 18.55 6.36 2.26
N GLN A 166 18.68 6.40 0.94
CA GLN A 166 19.70 5.60 0.24
C GLN A 166 21.14 6.07 0.52
N GLN A 167 21.31 7.30 0.96
CA GLN A 167 22.64 7.87 1.25
C GLN A 167 23.08 7.63 2.71
N MET A 168 22.21 7.02 3.51
CA MET A 168 22.47 6.76 4.92
C MET A 168 23.23 5.47 5.14
N ASN A 169 24.33 5.54 5.88
CA ASN A 169 25.22 4.42 6.21
C ASN A 169 24.94 3.82 7.60
N PHE A 170 23.67 3.70 8.00
CA PHE A 170 23.33 3.04 9.26
C PHE A 170 23.38 1.52 9.08
N LYS A 171 24.10 0.84 9.99
CA LYS A 171 24.23 -0.62 10.01
C LYS A 171 23.43 -1.27 11.14
N SER A 172 23.09 -0.50 12.20
CA SER A 172 22.31 -1.02 13.34
C SER A 172 20.82 -1.07 12.98
N PRO A 173 20.16 -2.24 13.11
CA PRO A 173 18.74 -2.39 12.87
C PRO A 173 17.87 -1.45 13.72
N GLU A 174 18.26 -1.23 14.99
CA GLU A 174 17.53 -0.35 15.92
C GLU A 174 17.56 1.10 15.44
N LYS A 175 18.74 1.57 14.99
CA LYS A 175 18.90 2.94 14.45
C LYS A 175 18.12 3.12 13.15
N ILE A 176 18.12 2.10 12.28
CA ILE A 176 17.33 2.10 11.04
C ILE A 176 15.85 2.14 11.41
N GLY A 177 15.42 1.34 12.39
CA GLY A 177 14.04 1.31 12.87
C GLY A 177 13.57 2.65 13.40
N LEU A 178 14.34 3.29 14.26
CA LEU A 178 14.04 4.62 14.80
C LEU A 178 13.96 5.67 13.67
N LEU A 179 14.93 5.65 12.76
CA LEU A 179 14.93 6.55 11.62
C LEU A 179 13.69 6.38 10.75
N MET A 180 13.32 5.13 10.45
CA MET A 180 12.12 4.84 9.68
C MET A 180 10.85 5.35 10.37
N ALA A 181 10.74 5.22 11.69
CA ALA A 181 9.62 5.75 12.45
C ALA A 181 9.54 7.29 12.32
N ILE A 182 10.67 7.99 12.44
CA ILE A 182 10.75 9.45 12.28
C ILE A 182 10.36 9.86 10.86
N VAL A 183 10.89 9.18 9.84
CA VAL A 183 10.59 9.50 8.43
C VAL A 183 9.13 9.22 8.08
N VAL A 184 8.56 8.12 8.55
CA VAL A 184 7.14 7.82 8.36
C VAL A 184 6.28 8.90 9.02
N PHE A 185 6.61 9.31 10.25
CA PHE A 185 5.91 10.38 10.95
C PHE A 185 5.99 11.71 10.18
N ALA A 186 7.19 12.12 9.75
CA ALA A 186 7.39 13.32 8.94
C ALA A 186 6.61 13.27 7.61
N TYR A 187 6.62 12.11 6.94
CA TYR A 187 5.83 11.89 5.72
C TYR A 187 4.33 12.07 5.97
N MET A 188 3.82 11.51 7.06
CA MET A 188 2.42 11.66 7.46
C MET A 188 2.05 13.12 7.73
N LEU A 189 2.89 13.86 8.45
CA LEU A 189 2.70 15.30 8.68
C LEU A 189 2.65 16.08 7.36
N CYS A 190 3.58 15.82 6.45
CA CYS A 190 3.59 16.46 5.13
C CYS A 190 2.31 16.16 4.33
N LEU A 191 1.81 14.92 4.36
CA LEU A 191 0.56 14.58 3.68
C LEU A 191 -0.64 15.32 4.26
N LEU A 192 -0.70 15.46 5.58
CA LEU A 192 -1.79 16.14 6.28
C LEU A 192 -1.77 17.64 5.99
N GLU A 193 -0.63 18.28 6.17
CA GLU A 193 -0.50 19.71 5.89
C GLU A 193 -0.77 20.03 4.41
N GLY A 194 -0.25 19.20 3.49
CA GLY A 194 -0.51 19.40 2.06
C GLY A 194 -1.96 19.16 1.65
N ARG A 195 -2.75 18.41 2.42
CA ARG A 195 -4.17 18.21 2.19
C ARG A 195 -5.01 19.40 2.67
N GLU A 196 -4.59 20.04 3.76
CA GLU A 196 -5.31 21.16 4.37
C GLU A 196 -5.08 22.50 3.67
N GLN A 197 -4.05 22.59 2.81
CA GLN A 197 -3.80 23.82 2.07
C GLN A 197 -4.95 24.18 1.13
N PRO A 198 -5.42 25.45 1.16
CA PRO A 198 -6.47 25.90 0.27
C PRO A 198 -6.06 25.78 -1.18
N THR A 199 -6.99 25.39 -1.99
CA THR A 199 -6.86 24.86 -3.32
C THR A 199 -6.68 25.88 -4.44
N GLN A 200 -5.67 26.70 -4.41
CA GLN A 200 -5.14 27.16 -5.70
C GLN A 200 -4.25 26.05 -6.28
N ILE A 201 -4.89 24.99 -6.75
CA ILE A 201 -4.20 23.88 -7.39
C ILE A 201 -3.86 24.35 -8.80
N THR A 202 -2.63 24.77 -9.00
CA THR A 202 -2.09 24.91 -10.35
C THR A 202 -2.19 23.55 -11.03
N THR A 203 -3.03 23.44 -12.06
CA THR A 203 -3.17 22.20 -12.83
C THR A 203 -2.10 22.16 -13.93
N GLN A 204 -1.47 21.00 -14.05
CA GLN A 204 -0.53 20.72 -15.13
C GLN A 204 -1.09 19.64 -16.05
N ARG A 205 -0.91 19.83 -17.35
CA ARG A 205 -1.22 18.80 -18.35
C ARG A 205 -0.01 17.88 -18.51
N TYR A 206 -0.19 16.59 -18.24
CA TYR A 206 0.84 15.59 -18.41
C TYR A 206 1.01 15.17 -19.88
N ARG A 207 2.13 14.55 -20.22
CA ARG A 207 2.37 13.99 -21.57
C ARG A 207 1.31 12.96 -22.01
N SER A 208 0.66 12.32 -21.06
CA SER A 208 -0.46 11.39 -21.32
C SER A 208 -1.77 12.08 -21.73
N GLY A 209 -1.80 13.41 -21.78
CA GLY A 209 -3.01 14.20 -22.05
C GLY A 209 -3.90 14.41 -20.82
N ALA A 210 -3.67 13.72 -19.71
CA ALA A 210 -4.40 13.90 -18.47
C ALA A 210 -3.98 15.20 -17.77
N SER A 211 -4.93 15.90 -17.15
CA SER A 211 -4.65 17.05 -16.30
C SER A 211 -4.65 16.61 -14.82
N GLY A 212 -3.77 17.20 -14.04
CA GLY A 212 -3.69 16.94 -12.61
C GLY A 212 -2.93 18.04 -11.88
N PRO A 213 -2.87 18.00 -10.53
CA PRO A 213 -2.16 19.01 -9.77
C PRO A 213 -0.66 19.01 -10.12
N ALA A 214 -0.10 20.21 -10.30
CA ALA A 214 1.32 20.40 -10.61
C ALA A 214 2.24 19.88 -9.50
N GLN A 215 1.76 19.89 -8.26
CA GLN A 215 2.48 19.37 -7.09
C GLN A 215 1.64 18.33 -6.34
N SER A 216 2.32 17.28 -5.85
CA SER A 216 1.68 16.30 -4.96
C SER A 216 1.33 16.91 -3.60
N PHE A 217 0.37 16.32 -2.90
CA PHE A 217 0.06 16.69 -1.50
C PHE A 217 1.30 16.65 -0.62
N PHE A 218 2.13 15.65 -0.79
CA PHE A 218 3.37 15.51 -0.04
C PHE A 218 4.32 16.71 -0.27
N LYS A 219 4.58 17.08 -1.52
CA LYS A 219 5.50 18.19 -1.84
C LYS A 219 4.99 19.53 -1.31
N ARG A 220 3.69 19.80 -1.42
CA ARG A 220 3.07 21.00 -0.83
C ARG A 220 3.22 21.02 0.69
N GLY A 221 2.89 19.89 1.34
CA GLY A 221 3.00 19.77 2.79
C GLY A 221 4.43 19.86 3.29
N LEU A 222 5.40 19.34 2.54
CA LEU A 222 6.82 19.48 2.88
C LEU A 222 7.25 20.95 2.87
N GLN A 223 6.80 21.73 1.88
CA GLN A 223 7.07 23.16 1.84
C GLN A 223 6.45 23.88 3.04
N GLU A 224 5.22 23.53 3.40
CA GLU A 224 4.52 24.09 4.54
C GLU A 224 5.16 23.72 5.87
N VAL A 225 5.51 22.45 6.06
CA VAL A 225 6.22 21.98 7.27
C VAL A 225 7.55 22.70 7.40
N ASN A 226 8.33 22.83 6.32
CA ASN A 226 9.59 23.55 6.34
C ASN A 226 9.40 25.04 6.71
N ALA A 227 8.38 25.69 6.17
CA ALA A 227 8.09 27.08 6.52
C ALA A 227 7.69 27.23 8.01
N ARG A 228 6.92 26.28 8.55
CA ARG A 228 6.49 26.29 9.95
C ARG A 228 7.61 25.92 10.93
N LEU A 229 8.58 25.12 10.52
CA LEU A 229 9.74 24.81 11.35
C LEU A 229 10.58 26.07 11.69
N LEU A 230 10.44 27.13 10.93
CA LEU A 230 11.04 28.44 11.26
C LEU A 230 10.41 29.06 12.51
N ASP A 231 9.16 28.72 12.84
CA ASP A 231 8.47 29.05 14.10
C ASP A 231 8.13 27.74 14.82
N PHE A 232 9.12 27.18 15.51
CA PHE A 232 9.02 25.87 16.15
C PHE A 232 7.91 25.80 17.22
N GLY A 233 7.61 26.89 17.90
CA GLY A 233 6.52 26.95 18.86
C GLY A 233 5.17 26.68 18.21
N ARG A 234 4.84 27.39 17.13
CA ARG A 234 3.60 27.17 16.36
C ARG A 234 3.54 25.80 15.71
N PHE A 235 4.69 25.28 15.27
CA PHE A 235 4.76 23.92 14.75
C PHE A 235 4.36 22.89 15.80
N LEU A 236 4.88 22.97 17.02
CA LEU A 236 4.51 22.05 18.11
C LEU A 236 3.03 22.16 18.50
N GLU A 237 2.46 23.36 18.57
CA GLU A 237 1.04 23.56 18.83
C GLU A 237 0.19 22.87 17.74
N ARG A 238 0.59 22.99 16.49
CA ARG A 238 -0.10 22.35 15.36
C ARG A 238 -0.05 20.83 15.45
N VAL A 239 1.10 20.25 15.74
CA VAL A 239 1.28 18.82 15.93
C VAL A 239 0.42 18.32 17.09
N LYS A 240 0.41 19.04 18.22
CA LYS A 240 -0.41 18.74 19.38
C LYS A 240 -1.90 18.76 19.03
N ALA A 241 -2.38 19.81 18.39
CA ALA A 241 -3.79 19.92 17.97
C ALA A 241 -4.21 18.78 17.03
N TRP A 242 -3.31 18.34 16.16
CA TRP A 242 -3.55 17.21 15.27
C TRP A 242 -3.72 15.89 16.04
N PHE A 243 -2.88 15.62 17.04
CA PHE A 243 -3.00 14.45 17.91
C PHE A 243 -4.29 14.51 18.73
N ASP A 244 -4.62 15.64 19.33
CA ASP A 244 -5.82 15.82 20.16
C ASP A 244 -7.09 15.56 19.34
N THR A 245 -7.16 16.07 18.11
CA THR A 245 -8.30 15.84 17.22
C THR A 245 -8.45 14.36 16.86
N ARG A 246 -7.34 13.66 16.59
CA ARG A 246 -7.35 12.23 16.23
C ARG A 246 -7.68 11.33 17.42
N LEU A 247 -7.20 11.66 18.60
CA LEU A 247 -7.54 10.93 19.83
C LEU A 247 -9.02 11.08 20.15
N LYS A 248 -9.60 12.27 20.05
CA LYS A 248 -11.04 12.50 20.26
C LYS A 248 -11.90 11.65 19.32
N VAL A 249 -11.54 11.58 18.03
CA VAL A 249 -12.28 10.76 17.05
C VAL A 249 -12.18 9.26 17.37
N LYS A 250 -11.02 8.78 17.84
CA LYS A 250 -10.80 7.36 18.11
C LYS A 250 -11.45 6.89 19.42
N TRP A 251 -11.62 7.76 20.41
CA TRP A 251 -12.09 7.41 21.75
C TRP A 251 -13.53 7.84 22.03
N GLY A 252 -14.26 8.36 21.04
CA GLY A 252 -15.68 8.61 21.17
C GLY A 252 -16.06 9.70 22.19
N PHE A 253 -15.13 10.57 22.59
CA PHE A 253 -15.45 11.74 23.39
C PHE A 253 -16.03 12.85 22.50
N VAL A 254 -17.24 12.62 22.01
CA VAL A 254 -18.12 13.68 21.54
C VAL A 254 -19.14 13.87 22.66
N GLN A 255 -19.00 14.96 23.41
CA GLN A 255 -20.08 15.50 24.20
C GLN A 255 -21.11 16.10 23.28
#